data_900a4bb598ff42474112881f2ac5ac3b
#
_entry.id   900a4bb598ff42474112881f2ac5ac3b
#
_cell.length_a   1.000
_cell.length_b   1.000
_cell.length_c   1.000
_cell.angle_alpha   90.00
_cell.angle_beta   90.00
_cell.angle_gamma   90.00
#
_symmetry.space_group_name_H-M   'P 1'
#
loop_
_entity.id
_entity.type
_entity.pdbx_description
1 polymer ?
#
loop_
_entity_poly.entity_id
_entity_poly.type
_entity_poly.pdbx_seq_one_letter_code
_entity_poly.pdbx_strand_id
1 'polypeptide(L)'
;SYGDSTAHVINEIEKTSILLGDVEINKNNIEKLDGFDRVFQIWHLQDSLGKKELHTSLEIAASLTENGTKFPKILVNLVYLYQQLLWGKMGQYKPNGYTGINKIITSNLSRYHKGYSYGELVQVIQELRKLDVLSKSTSINDVSLIQPLIVKICKNQYV
;
A
#
# COMPACT_ATOMS: atom_id res chain seq x y z
N SER A 1 -6.12 -11.42 12.90
CA SER A 1 -7.44 -10.87 12.57
C SER A 1 -7.72 -9.59 13.36
N TYR A 2 -8.61 -8.80 12.87
CA TYR A 2 -8.95 -7.52 13.50
C TYR A 2 -9.72 -7.66 14.81
N GLY A 3 -10.40 -8.77 15.02
CA GLY A 3 -11.09 -9.06 16.29
C GLY A 3 -10.14 -9.19 17.47
N ASP A 4 -8.98 -9.77 17.24
CA ASP A 4 -7.94 -9.90 18.25
C ASP A 4 -7.22 -8.59 18.52
N SER A 5 -7.15 -7.70 17.52
CA SER A 5 -6.43 -6.43 17.64
C SER A 5 -7.11 -5.41 18.56
N THR A 6 -8.43 -5.50 18.77
CA THR A 6 -9.13 -4.59 19.70
C THR A 6 -8.67 -4.81 21.13
N ALA A 7 -8.64 -6.06 21.59
CA ALA A 7 -8.16 -6.40 22.94
C ALA A 7 -6.66 -6.06 23.08
N HIS A 8 -5.89 -6.30 22.03
CA HIS A 8 -4.46 -5.98 22.01
C HIS A 8 -4.20 -4.46 22.10
N VAL A 9 -4.97 -3.65 21.41
CA VAL A 9 -4.89 -2.18 21.47
C VAL A 9 -5.19 -1.68 22.88
N ILE A 10 -6.21 -2.24 23.55
CA ILE A 10 -6.55 -1.90 24.93
C ILE A 10 -5.36 -2.21 25.86
N ASN A 11 -4.76 -3.38 25.72
CA ASN A 11 -3.58 -3.77 26.50
C ASN A 11 -2.39 -2.83 26.26
N GLU A 12 -2.15 -2.42 25.04
CA GLU A 12 -1.08 -1.48 24.69
C GLU A 12 -1.34 -0.08 25.27
N ILE A 13 -2.60 0.37 25.30
CA ILE A 13 -2.97 1.63 25.95
C ILE A 13 -2.69 1.57 27.45
N GLU A 14 -3.04 0.47 28.11
CA GLU A 14 -2.74 0.27 29.52
C GLU A 14 -1.23 0.27 29.80
N LYS A 15 -0.46 -0.46 29.01
CA LYS A 15 1.00 -0.47 29.11
C LYS A 15 1.60 0.91 28.90
N THR A 16 1.13 1.64 27.92
CA THR A 16 1.58 3.00 27.65
C THR A 16 1.26 3.94 28.79
N SER A 17 0.06 3.82 29.36
CA SER A 17 -0.33 4.59 30.54
C SER A 17 0.65 4.36 31.72
N ILE A 18 1.04 3.11 31.92
CA ILE A 18 2.02 2.76 32.96
C ILE A 18 3.42 3.32 32.64
N LEU A 19 3.86 3.17 31.40
CA LEU A 19 5.20 3.61 30.96
C LEU A 19 5.35 5.13 30.94
N LEU A 20 4.29 5.84 30.58
CA LEU A 20 4.28 7.30 30.50
C LEU A 20 3.90 7.96 31.85
N GLY A 21 3.59 7.14 32.87
CA GLY A 21 3.11 7.63 34.16
C GLY A 21 1.77 8.32 34.02
N ASP A 22 1.62 9.50 34.60
CA ASP A 22 0.38 10.25 34.59
C ASP A 22 0.15 11.07 33.29
N VAL A 23 0.89 10.78 32.23
CA VAL A 23 0.69 11.46 30.95
C VAL A 23 -0.66 11.06 30.39
N GLU A 24 -1.46 12.06 30.07
CA GLU A 24 -2.78 11.85 29.49
C GLU A 24 -2.68 11.15 28.13
N ILE A 25 -3.42 10.05 28.00
CA ILE A 25 -3.53 9.34 26.71
C ILE A 25 -4.49 10.14 25.84
N ASN A 26 -3.93 10.84 24.86
CA ASN A 26 -4.68 11.59 23.88
C ASN A 26 -4.70 10.85 22.54
N LYS A 27 -5.43 11.40 21.56
CA LYS A 27 -5.55 10.84 20.24
C LYS A 27 -4.19 10.59 19.57
N ASN A 28 -3.23 11.49 19.75
CA ASN A 28 -1.90 11.34 19.15
C ASN A 28 -1.12 10.18 19.76
N ASN A 29 -1.25 9.96 21.07
CA ASN A 29 -0.61 8.83 21.75
C ASN A 29 -1.22 7.50 21.30
N ILE A 30 -2.53 7.45 21.09
CA ILE A 30 -3.23 6.28 20.57
C ILE A 30 -2.80 6.00 19.13
N GLU A 31 -2.68 7.02 18.30
CA GLU A 31 -2.18 6.90 16.93
C GLU A 31 -0.75 6.37 16.87
N LYS A 32 0.10 6.78 17.79
CA LYS A 32 1.47 6.24 17.89
C LYS A 32 1.48 4.77 18.29
N LEU A 33 0.61 4.36 19.19
CA LEU A 33 0.46 2.95 19.56
C LEU A 33 -0.04 2.12 18.37
N ASP A 34 -1.05 2.59 17.70
CA ASP A 34 -1.55 1.96 16.48
C ASP A 34 -0.45 1.78 15.44
N GLY A 35 0.50 2.71 15.35
CA GLY A 35 1.64 2.62 14.46
C GLY A 35 2.54 1.41 14.70
N PHE A 36 2.66 0.94 15.94
CA PHE A 36 3.45 -0.25 16.29
C PHE A 36 2.74 -1.55 15.97
N ASP A 37 1.42 -1.60 16.17
CA ASP A 37 0.62 -2.82 16.02
C ASP A 37 -0.36 -2.75 14.86
N ARG A 38 -0.27 -1.71 14.07
CA ARG A 38 -1.20 -1.48 12.96
C ARG A 38 -1.07 -2.55 11.89
N VAL A 39 -2.16 -3.25 11.65
CA VAL A 39 -2.26 -4.21 10.56
C VAL A 39 -2.69 -3.47 9.31
N PHE A 40 -1.76 -3.31 8.38
CA PHE A 40 -2.08 -2.75 7.08
C PHE A 40 -2.73 -3.78 6.18
N GLN A 41 -3.65 -3.31 5.35
CA GLN A 41 -4.24 -4.08 4.26
C GLN A 41 -3.65 -3.60 2.93
N ILE A 42 -3.83 -4.40 1.89
CA ILE A 42 -3.25 -4.08 0.57
C ILE A 42 -3.76 -2.74 0.03
N TRP A 43 -5.03 -2.39 0.32
CA TRP A 43 -5.55 -1.11 -0.16
C TRP A 43 -4.84 0.11 0.45
N HIS A 44 -4.25 -0.02 1.63
CA HIS A 44 -3.41 1.04 2.20
C HIS A 44 -2.18 1.28 1.32
N LEU A 45 -1.59 0.22 0.77
CA LEU A 45 -0.47 0.36 -0.17
C LEU A 45 -0.92 0.99 -1.48
N GLN A 46 -2.06 0.58 -2.00
CA GLN A 46 -2.64 1.19 -3.20
C GLN A 46 -2.85 2.70 -3.00
N ASP A 47 -3.42 3.10 -1.87
CA ASP A 47 -3.65 4.51 -1.55
C ASP A 47 -2.34 5.30 -1.44
N SER A 48 -1.38 4.80 -0.69
CA SER A 48 -0.11 5.50 -0.50
C SER A 48 0.70 5.62 -1.80
N LEU A 49 0.69 4.59 -2.64
CA LEU A 49 1.32 4.64 -3.96
C LEU A 49 0.55 5.56 -4.92
N GLY A 50 -0.76 5.56 -4.86
CA GLY A 50 -1.59 6.50 -5.62
C GLY A 50 -1.24 7.95 -5.31
N LYS A 51 -0.92 8.23 -4.07
CA LYS A 51 -0.47 9.55 -3.59
C LYS A 51 1.04 9.79 -3.75
N LYS A 52 1.79 8.78 -4.17
CA LYS A 52 3.28 8.82 -4.26
C LYS A 52 3.96 9.14 -2.93
N GLU A 53 3.44 8.59 -1.85
CA GLU A 53 4.00 8.75 -0.51
C GLU A 53 5.06 7.67 -0.26
N LEU A 54 6.32 8.01 -0.47
CA LEU A 54 7.44 7.07 -0.45
C LEU A 54 7.59 6.35 0.89
N HIS A 55 7.76 7.09 1.98
CA HIS A 55 7.98 6.50 3.30
C HIS A 55 6.81 5.64 3.75
N THR A 56 5.61 6.15 3.60
CA THR A 56 4.38 5.43 3.94
C THR A 56 4.25 4.14 3.14
N SER A 57 4.53 4.19 1.85
CA SER A 57 4.48 3.00 0.98
C SER A 57 5.51 1.95 1.37
N LEU A 58 6.73 2.35 1.70
CA LEU A 58 7.78 1.44 2.16
C LEU A 58 7.41 0.77 3.49
N GLU A 59 6.87 1.54 4.42
CA GLU A 59 6.42 1.05 5.72
C GLU A 59 5.29 0.04 5.57
N ILE A 60 4.29 0.35 4.76
CA ILE A 60 3.15 -0.53 4.52
C ILE A 60 3.60 -1.82 3.84
N ALA A 61 4.45 -1.73 2.82
CA ALA A 61 4.96 -2.90 2.11
C ALA A 61 5.75 -3.83 3.05
N ALA A 62 6.61 -3.27 3.90
CA ALA A 62 7.35 -4.04 4.90
C ALA A 62 6.39 -4.74 5.86
N SER A 63 5.40 -4.03 6.38
CA SER A 63 4.40 -4.59 7.28
C SER A 63 3.59 -5.71 6.63
N LEU A 64 3.16 -5.54 5.39
CA LEU A 64 2.41 -6.57 4.66
C LEU A 64 3.22 -7.85 4.52
N THR A 65 4.49 -7.74 4.12
CA THR A 65 5.34 -8.92 3.94
C THR A 65 5.68 -9.60 5.27
N GLU A 66 5.95 -8.82 6.32
CA GLU A 66 6.19 -9.36 7.67
C GLU A 66 4.96 -10.11 8.21
N ASN A 67 3.76 -9.64 7.89
CA ASN A 67 2.51 -10.28 8.31
C ASN A 67 2.05 -11.40 7.37
N GLY A 68 2.90 -11.82 6.45
CA GLY A 68 2.67 -13.00 5.62
C GLY A 68 1.95 -12.76 4.30
N THR A 69 1.71 -11.52 3.92
CA THR A 69 1.16 -11.22 2.59
C THR A 69 2.22 -11.49 1.52
N LYS A 70 1.92 -12.40 0.60
CA LYS A 70 2.87 -12.81 -0.43
C LYS A 70 2.91 -11.83 -1.60
N PHE A 71 4.07 -11.75 -2.22
CA PHE A 71 4.31 -10.86 -3.35
C PHE A 71 3.28 -10.99 -4.48
N PRO A 72 2.89 -12.19 -4.93
CA PRO A 72 1.90 -12.29 -6.01
C PRO A 72 0.56 -11.62 -5.69
N LYS A 73 0.14 -11.67 -4.41
CA LYS A 73 -1.09 -10.99 -3.98
C LYS A 73 -0.94 -9.48 -4.01
N ILE A 74 0.20 -8.97 -3.58
CA ILE A 74 0.50 -7.53 -3.65
C ILE A 74 0.54 -7.10 -5.12
N LEU A 75 1.24 -7.85 -5.94
CA LEU A 75 1.44 -7.53 -7.37
C LEU A 75 0.10 -7.41 -8.11
N VAL A 76 -0.79 -8.40 -7.97
CA VAL A 76 -2.08 -8.37 -8.68
C VAL A 76 -2.93 -7.17 -8.25
N ASN A 77 -2.89 -6.80 -6.98
CA ASN A 77 -3.63 -5.64 -6.49
C ASN A 77 -3.05 -4.31 -7.01
N LEU A 78 -1.75 -4.23 -7.16
CA LEU A 78 -1.13 -3.07 -7.79
C LEU A 78 -1.47 -2.99 -9.28
N VAL A 79 -1.50 -4.11 -9.98
CA VAL A 79 -1.95 -4.17 -11.38
C VAL A 79 -3.38 -3.62 -11.49
N TYR A 80 -4.29 -4.03 -10.60
CA TYR A 80 -5.66 -3.52 -10.61
C TYR A 80 -5.72 -2.00 -10.47
N LEU A 81 -4.97 -1.44 -9.53
CA LEU A 81 -4.92 0.02 -9.34
C LEU A 81 -4.43 0.72 -10.60
N TYR A 82 -3.28 0.32 -11.12
CA TYR A 82 -2.65 1.02 -12.23
C TYR A 82 -3.39 0.82 -13.55
N GLN A 83 -4.07 -0.30 -13.75
CA GLN A 83 -4.99 -0.48 -14.88
C GLN A 83 -6.15 0.52 -14.81
N GLN A 84 -6.76 0.69 -13.64
CA GLN A 84 -7.84 1.67 -13.49
C GLN A 84 -7.35 3.09 -13.76
N LEU A 85 -6.17 3.45 -13.27
CA LEU A 85 -5.59 4.75 -13.55
C LEU A 85 -5.30 4.95 -15.03
N LEU A 86 -4.75 3.94 -15.70
CA LEU A 86 -4.46 4.00 -17.13
C LEU A 86 -5.76 4.16 -17.96
N TRP A 87 -6.76 3.33 -17.68
CA TRP A 87 -8.04 3.44 -18.37
C TRP A 87 -8.70 4.80 -18.14
N GLY A 88 -8.59 5.35 -16.95
CA GLY A 88 -9.06 6.70 -16.66
C GLY A 88 -8.38 7.77 -17.50
N LYS A 89 -7.06 7.66 -17.70
CA LYS A 89 -6.31 8.57 -18.58
C LYS A 89 -6.71 8.44 -20.05
N MET A 90 -7.13 7.25 -20.45
CA MET A 90 -7.62 6.98 -21.81
C MET A 90 -9.09 7.33 -22.00
N GLY A 91 -9.77 7.77 -20.96
CA GLY A 91 -11.22 8.01 -20.99
C GLY A 91 -12.05 6.73 -21.08
N GLN A 92 -11.46 5.58 -20.75
CA GLN A 92 -12.07 4.26 -20.86
C GLN A 92 -12.21 3.60 -19.50
N TYR A 93 -13.07 4.12 -18.67
CA TYR A 93 -13.41 3.41 -17.43
C TYR A 93 -14.20 2.16 -17.76
N LYS A 94 -13.90 1.06 -17.08
CA LYS A 94 -14.79 -0.10 -17.08
C LYS A 94 -15.89 0.15 -16.05
N PRO A 95 -17.08 0.57 -16.49
CA PRO A 95 -18.14 0.94 -15.56
C PRO A 95 -18.76 -0.25 -14.84
N ASN A 96 -18.65 -1.44 -15.37
CA ASN A 96 -19.30 -2.65 -14.86
C ASN A 96 -18.31 -3.80 -14.71
N GLY A 97 -18.30 -4.41 -13.55
CA GLY A 97 -17.50 -5.60 -13.26
C GLY A 97 -16.52 -5.42 -12.13
N TYR A 98 -15.83 -6.49 -11.81
CA TYR A 98 -14.84 -6.53 -10.74
C TYR A 98 -13.57 -5.78 -11.17
N THR A 99 -13.27 -4.72 -10.46
CA THR A 99 -12.10 -3.85 -10.75
C THR A 99 -10.88 -4.19 -9.91
N GLY A 100 -11.04 -5.03 -8.89
CA GLY A 100 -9.95 -5.37 -7.97
C GLY A 100 -9.59 -4.28 -6.97
N ILE A 101 -10.32 -3.18 -6.95
CA ILE A 101 -10.10 -2.09 -5.99
C ILE A 101 -11.36 -1.85 -5.15
N ASN A 102 -11.16 -1.41 -3.91
CA ASN A 102 -12.28 -1.13 -3.03
C ASN A 102 -12.89 0.26 -3.30
N LYS A 103 -13.99 0.55 -2.59
CA LYS A 103 -14.71 1.82 -2.77
C LYS A 103 -13.87 3.05 -2.39
N ILE A 104 -13.00 2.91 -1.39
CA ILE A 104 -12.13 4.00 -0.95
C ILE A 104 -11.14 4.36 -2.07
N ILE A 105 -10.50 3.36 -2.65
CA ILE A 105 -9.57 3.56 -3.77
C ILE A 105 -10.32 4.13 -4.99
N THR A 106 -11.49 3.57 -5.30
CA THR A 106 -12.32 4.06 -6.41
C THR A 106 -12.65 5.54 -6.25
N SER A 107 -13.05 5.96 -5.05
CA SER A 107 -13.40 7.37 -4.79
C SER A 107 -12.19 8.32 -4.86
N ASN A 108 -10.97 7.81 -4.73
CA ASN A 108 -9.75 8.60 -4.77
C ASN A 108 -9.03 8.56 -6.14
N LEU A 109 -9.54 7.83 -7.11
CA LEU A 109 -8.88 7.69 -8.42
C LEU A 109 -8.62 9.04 -9.10
N SER A 110 -9.58 9.96 -9.03
CA SER A 110 -9.43 11.30 -9.62
C SER A 110 -8.28 12.08 -8.97
N ARG A 111 -8.07 11.88 -7.67
CA ARG A 111 -6.95 12.48 -6.95
C ARG A 111 -5.62 11.89 -7.40
N TYR A 112 -5.54 10.56 -7.51
CA TYR A 112 -4.32 9.89 -7.96
C TYR A 112 -3.94 10.26 -9.39
N HIS A 113 -4.92 10.41 -10.28
CA HIS A 113 -4.70 10.80 -11.67
C HIS A 113 -3.87 12.07 -11.82
N LYS A 114 -4.01 13.01 -10.90
CA LYS A 114 -3.29 14.29 -10.95
C LYS A 114 -1.78 14.12 -10.81
N GLY A 115 -1.35 13.07 -10.13
CA GLY A 115 0.06 12.78 -9.90
C GLY A 115 0.72 11.90 -10.94
N TYR A 116 -0.03 11.40 -11.93
CA TYR A 116 0.47 10.47 -12.93
C TYR A 116 0.21 10.96 -14.34
N SER A 117 1.22 10.89 -15.20
CA SER A 117 1.02 11.02 -16.64
C SER A 117 0.67 9.67 -17.26
N TYR A 118 0.15 9.69 -18.48
CA TYR A 118 -0.07 8.46 -19.25
C TYR A 118 1.22 7.64 -19.37
N GLY A 119 2.32 8.29 -19.72
CA GLY A 119 3.62 7.63 -19.88
C GLY A 119 4.12 6.99 -18.60
N GLU A 120 3.95 7.65 -17.45
CA GLU A 120 4.27 7.06 -16.15
C GLU A 120 3.47 5.78 -15.89
N LEU A 121 2.17 5.80 -16.15
CA LEU A 121 1.32 4.64 -15.92
C LEU A 121 1.71 3.46 -16.79
N VAL A 122 2.10 3.71 -18.04
CA VAL A 122 2.63 2.67 -18.93
C VAL A 122 3.93 2.11 -18.35
N GLN A 123 4.83 2.96 -17.86
CA GLN A 123 6.08 2.53 -17.24
C GLN A 123 5.84 1.67 -15.99
N VAL A 124 4.91 2.08 -15.13
CA VAL A 124 4.55 1.30 -13.93
C VAL A 124 4.06 -0.09 -14.32
N ILE A 125 3.17 -0.20 -15.28
CA ILE A 125 2.63 -1.49 -15.73
C ILE A 125 3.74 -2.37 -16.31
N GLN A 126 4.67 -1.80 -17.06
CA GLN A 126 5.83 -2.54 -17.56
C GLN A 126 6.72 -3.04 -16.43
N GLU A 127 6.96 -2.23 -15.41
CA GLU A 127 7.73 -2.65 -14.24
C GLU A 127 7.03 -3.77 -13.48
N LEU A 128 5.71 -3.70 -13.33
CA LEU A 128 4.93 -4.77 -12.70
C LEU A 128 5.05 -6.09 -13.47
N ARG A 129 5.04 -6.05 -14.79
CA ARG A 129 5.26 -7.24 -15.63
C ARG A 129 6.66 -7.83 -15.43
N LYS A 130 7.67 -6.98 -15.41
CA LYS A 130 9.06 -7.43 -15.16
C LYS A 130 9.18 -8.12 -13.82
N LEU A 131 8.56 -7.57 -12.78
CA LEU A 131 8.58 -8.15 -11.44
C LEU A 131 7.81 -9.47 -11.38
N ASP A 132 6.72 -9.60 -12.10
CA ASP A 132 5.98 -10.87 -12.18
C ASP A 132 6.87 -11.98 -12.73
N VAL A 133 7.55 -11.73 -13.83
CA VAL A 133 8.49 -12.68 -14.43
C VAL A 133 9.65 -12.99 -13.46
N LEU A 134 10.24 -11.95 -12.88
CA LEU A 134 11.38 -12.09 -11.97
C LEU A 134 11.01 -12.90 -10.73
N SER A 135 9.84 -12.65 -10.15
CA SER A 135 9.39 -13.36 -8.95
C SER A 135 9.17 -14.85 -9.17
N LYS A 136 8.84 -15.26 -10.39
CA LYS A 136 8.62 -16.65 -10.76
C LYS A 136 9.91 -17.39 -11.12
N SER A 137 10.97 -16.68 -11.47
CA SER A 137 12.21 -17.23 -11.96
C SER A 137 13.38 -17.13 -10.97
N THR A 138 13.19 -16.49 -9.83
CA THR A 138 14.24 -16.29 -8.82
C THR A 138 13.73 -16.56 -7.42
N SER A 139 14.67 -16.71 -6.46
CA SER A 139 14.38 -16.87 -5.04
C SER A 139 14.57 -15.56 -4.25
N ILE A 140 14.47 -14.42 -4.90
CA ILE A 140 14.56 -13.11 -4.23
C ILE A 140 13.38 -12.94 -3.27
N ASN A 141 13.63 -12.44 -2.07
CA ASN A 141 12.56 -12.24 -1.10
C ASN A 141 11.61 -11.11 -1.51
N ASP A 142 10.39 -11.15 -0.98
CA ASP A 142 9.30 -10.26 -1.38
C ASP A 142 9.62 -8.78 -1.16
N VAL A 143 10.26 -8.44 -0.05
CA VAL A 143 10.64 -7.05 0.27
C VAL A 143 11.63 -6.50 -0.76
N SER A 144 12.62 -7.31 -1.14
CA SER A 144 13.63 -6.91 -2.14
C SER A 144 13.05 -6.72 -3.53
N LEU A 145 11.92 -7.37 -3.82
CA LEU A 145 11.19 -7.14 -5.08
C LEU A 145 10.37 -5.85 -5.04
N ILE A 146 9.72 -5.57 -3.92
CA ILE A 146 8.76 -4.47 -3.81
C ILE A 146 9.44 -3.11 -3.59
N GLN A 147 10.48 -3.05 -2.76
CA GLN A 147 11.10 -1.77 -2.39
C GLN A 147 11.60 -0.96 -3.59
N PRO A 148 12.36 -1.54 -4.53
CA PRO A 148 12.80 -0.77 -5.70
C PRO A 148 11.65 -0.27 -6.57
N LEU A 149 10.57 -1.05 -6.68
CA LEU A 149 9.37 -0.64 -7.40
C LEU A 149 8.75 0.60 -6.77
N ILE A 150 8.60 0.62 -5.45
CA ILE A 150 8.02 1.75 -4.71
C ILE A 150 8.84 3.01 -4.96
N VAL A 151 10.17 2.90 -4.89
CA VAL A 151 11.07 4.04 -5.14
C VAL A 151 10.92 4.56 -6.57
N LYS A 152 10.88 3.66 -7.55
CA LYS A 152 10.68 4.03 -8.96
C LYS A 152 9.38 4.79 -9.17
N ILE A 153 8.28 4.29 -8.60
CA ILE A 153 6.96 4.92 -8.75
C ILE A 153 6.92 6.28 -8.08
N CYS A 154 7.33 6.36 -6.81
CA CYS A 154 7.20 7.61 -6.05
C CYS A 154 8.14 8.71 -6.54
N LYS A 155 9.28 8.35 -7.09
CA LYS A 155 10.26 9.29 -7.63
C LYS A 155 10.21 9.45 -9.15
N ASN A 156 9.33 8.73 -9.82
CA ASN A 156 9.24 8.71 -11.29
C ASN A 156 10.60 8.40 -11.94
N GLN A 157 11.27 7.36 -11.45
CA GLN A 157 12.62 6.95 -11.90
C GLN A 157 12.59 5.52 -12.40
N TYR A 158 12.43 5.33 -13.71
CA TYR A 158 12.26 4.01 -14.34
C TYR A 158 13.50 3.52 -15.12
N VAL A 159 14.54 4.26 -15.05
CA VAL A 159 15.80 3.93 -15.74
C VAL A 159 16.80 3.32 -14.77
#